data_ed43f1ca2b6a547281ebb7651f473fb9
#
_entry.id   ed43f1ca2b6a547281ebb7651f473fb9
#
_cell.length_a   1.000
_cell.length_b   1.000
_cell.length_c   1.000
_cell.angle_alpha   90.00
_cell.angle_beta   90.00
_cell.angle_gamma   90.00
#
_symmetry.space_group_name_H-M   'P 1'
#
loop_
_entity.id
_entity.type
_entity.pdbx_description
1 polymer ?
#
loop_
_entity_poly.entity_id
_entity_poly.type
_entity_poly.pdbx_seq_one_letter_code
_entity_poly.pdbx_strand_id
1 'polypeptide(L)'
;MAAALAFGSLAFAQAGSNDKDKDKKDIAADKKDINEDTQEVKADKAAVEKDKDKLAADRKNHASKKQIEEDKEQLRKDEAKLKKDRTDLRKDRKDIKEDRRDLKKDNGHKGGHKGK
;
A
#
# COMPACT_ATOMS: atom_id res chain seq x y z
N MET A 1 -12.37 -15.03 -6.72
CA MET A 1 -12.23 -15.63 -5.39
C MET A 1 -11.56 -14.62 -4.48
N ALA A 2 -12.33 -14.11 -3.56
CA ALA A 2 -11.80 -13.18 -2.59
C ALA A 2 -11.14 -13.99 -1.47
N ALA A 3 -9.83 -13.92 -1.39
CA ALA A 3 -9.14 -14.49 -0.24
C ALA A 3 -9.30 -13.48 0.89
N ALA A 4 -10.23 -13.75 1.76
CA ALA A 4 -10.33 -12.99 2.99
C ALA A 4 -9.16 -13.43 3.88
N LEU A 5 -8.13 -12.64 3.87
CA LEU A 5 -7.08 -12.84 4.85
C LEU A 5 -7.58 -12.27 6.17
N ALA A 6 -8.09 -13.17 6.97
CA ALA A 6 -8.42 -12.80 8.33
C ALA A 6 -7.11 -12.61 9.06
N PHE A 7 -6.72 -11.37 9.24
CA PHE A 7 -5.60 -11.06 10.10
C PHE A 7 -6.08 -11.21 11.52
N GLY A 8 -5.71 -12.34 12.11
CA GLY A 8 -5.88 -12.47 13.53
C GLY A 8 -4.99 -11.45 14.21
N SER A 9 -5.60 -10.44 14.75
CA SER A 9 -4.85 -9.50 15.54
C SER A 9 -4.44 -10.19 16.83
N LEU A 10 -3.19 -10.53 16.92
CA LEU A 10 -2.62 -10.99 18.17
C LEU A 10 -2.38 -9.75 19.03
N ALA A 11 -3.36 -9.47 19.84
CA ALA A 11 -3.20 -8.40 20.81
C ALA A 11 -2.34 -8.94 21.94
N PHE A 12 -1.05 -8.68 21.87
CA PHE A 12 -0.20 -8.95 22.99
C PHE A 12 -0.23 -7.75 23.92
N ALA A 13 -0.98 -7.89 24.97
CA ALA A 13 -0.85 -6.96 26.06
C ALA A 13 0.43 -7.33 26.80
N GLN A 14 1.53 -6.74 26.42
CA GLN A 14 2.74 -6.90 27.19
C GLN A 14 2.84 -5.80 28.21
N ALA A 15 2.61 -6.17 29.44
CA ALA A 15 2.86 -5.29 30.53
C ALA A 15 4.37 -4.99 30.56
N GLY A 16 4.72 -3.72 30.40
CA GLY A 16 6.11 -3.31 30.46
C GLY A 16 6.79 -3.06 29.13
N SER A 17 6.06 -3.17 28.02
CA SER A 17 6.66 -2.78 26.76
C SER A 17 6.85 -1.26 26.74
N ASN A 18 8.07 -0.83 26.46
CA ASN A 18 8.35 0.59 26.36
C ASN A 18 7.98 1.09 24.96
N ASP A 19 7.91 2.40 24.81
CA ASP A 19 7.52 3.05 23.55
C ASP A 19 8.47 2.66 22.41
N LYS A 20 9.72 2.42 22.72
CA LYS A 20 10.72 2.02 21.74
C LYS A 20 10.38 0.70 21.07
N ASP A 21 9.95 -0.29 21.87
CA ASP A 21 9.56 -1.60 21.32
C ASP A 21 8.30 -1.49 20.49
N LYS A 22 7.36 -0.67 20.93
CA LYS A 22 6.16 -0.40 20.18
C LYS A 22 6.48 0.24 18.83
N ASP A 23 7.37 1.24 18.83
CA ASP A 23 7.79 1.93 17.62
C ASP A 23 8.45 0.96 16.63
N LYS A 24 9.27 0.05 17.13
CA LYS A 24 9.91 -0.97 16.28
C LYS A 24 8.89 -1.89 15.65
N LYS A 25 7.87 -2.30 16.40
CA LYS A 25 6.79 -3.14 15.89
C LYS A 25 5.97 -2.40 14.85
N ASP A 26 5.67 -1.12 15.10
CA ASP A 26 4.93 -0.29 14.16
C ASP A 26 5.71 -0.13 12.86
N ILE A 27 7.01 0.09 12.94
CA ILE A 27 7.86 0.21 11.76
C ILE A 27 7.90 -1.10 10.97
N ALA A 28 7.99 -2.23 11.66
CA ALA A 28 7.98 -3.53 11.00
C ALA A 28 6.65 -3.78 10.28
N ALA A 29 5.55 -3.43 10.91
CA ALA A 29 4.22 -3.53 10.29
C ALA A 29 4.10 -2.60 9.09
N ASP A 30 4.59 -1.38 9.20
CA ASP A 30 4.58 -0.41 8.12
C ASP A 30 5.39 -0.88 6.92
N LYS A 31 6.55 -1.48 7.17
CA LYS A 31 7.39 -2.04 6.10
C LYS A 31 6.66 -3.15 5.36
N LYS A 32 5.96 -3.99 6.09
CA LYS A 32 5.16 -5.06 5.49
C LYS A 32 4.05 -4.48 4.64
N ASP A 33 3.33 -3.49 5.15
CA ASP A 33 2.25 -2.84 4.42
C ASP A 33 2.77 -2.18 3.16
N ILE A 34 3.91 -1.49 3.23
CA ILE A 34 4.53 -0.86 2.07
C ILE A 34 4.90 -1.90 1.02
N ASN A 35 5.44 -3.03 1.45
CA ASN A 35 5.80 -4.11 0.54
C ASN A 35 4.56 -4.65 -0.17
N GLU A 36 3.50 -4.91 0.58
CA GLU A 36 2.23 -5.39 0.02
C GLU A 36 1.63 -4.37 -0.94
N ASP A 37 1.58 -3.11 -0.55
CA ASP A 37 1.04 -2.04 -1.38
C ASP A 37 1.88 -1.85 -2.66
N THR A 38 3.20 -2.00 -2.54
CA THR A 38 4.09 -1.91 -3.71
C THR A 38 3.77 -3.03 -4.70
N GLN A 39 3.54 -4.25 -4.20
CA GLN A 39 3.15 -5.37 -5.04
C GLN A 39 1.81 -5.12 -5.71
N GLU A 40 0.85 -4.57 -4.98
CA GLU A 40 -0.46 -4.22 -5.53
C GLU A 40 -0.35 -3.17 -6.62
N VAL A 41 0.45 -2.12 -6.39
CA VAL A 41 0.67 -1.08 -7.39
C VAL A 41 1.30 -1.67 -8.66
N LYS A 42 2.25 -2.58 -8.52
CA LYS A 42 2.85 -3.24 -9.68
C LYS A 42 1.83 -4.05 -10.45
N ALA A 43 0.98 -4.79 -9.73
CA ALA A 43 -0.07 -5.59 -10.36
C ALA A 43 -1.09 -4.69 -11.04
N ASP A 44 -1.46 -3.58 -10.42
CA ASP A 44 -2.40 -2.63 -11.01
C ASP A 44 -1.85 -1.98 -12.28
N LYS A 45 -0.57 -1.63 -12.28
CA LYS A 45 0.08 -1.08 -13.48
C LYS A 45 0.05 -2.08 -14.61
N ALA A 46 0.34 -3.35 -14.31
CA ALA A 46 0.30 -4.40 -15.31
C ALA A 46 -1.11 -4.59 -15.86
N ALA A 47 -2.13 -4.52 -14.98
CA ALA A 47 -3.53 -4.62 -15.40
C ALA A 47 -3.92 -3.46 -16.32
N VAL A 48 -3.51 -2.24 -15.98
CA VAL A 48 -3.79 -1.05 -16.80
C VAL A 48 -3.13 -1.19 -18.18
N GLU A 49 -1.87 -1.63 -18.24
CA GLU A 49 -1.18 -1.83 -19.51
C GLU A 49 -1.88 -2.89 -20.36
N LYS A 50 -2.29 -3.98 -19.74
CA LYS A 50 -3.02 -5.05 -20.42
C LYS A 50 -4.34 -4.54 -20.97
N ASP A 51 -5.07 -3.72 -20.20
CA ASP A 51 -6.32 -3.13 -20.65
C ASP A 51 -6.12 -2.18 -21.84
N LYS A 52 -5.07 -1.38 -21.81
CA LYS A 52 -4.72 -0.50 -22.92
C LYS A 52 -4.40 -1.27 -24.18
N ASP A 53 -3.63 -2.35 -24.03
CA ASP A 53 -3.27 -3.21 -25.15
C ASP A 53 -4.51 -3.87 -25.74
N LYS A 54 -5.40 -4.35 -24.89
CA LYS A 54 -6.64 -4.98 -25.33
C LYS A 54 -7.53 -3.99 -26.07
N LEU A 55 -7.68 -2.78 -25.54
CA LEU A 55 -8.46 -1.73 -26.18
C LEU A 55 -7.89 -1.38 -27.55
N ALA A 56 -6.56 -1.24 -27.63
CA ALA A 56 -5.90 -0.94 -28.89
C ALA A 56 -6.10 -2.07 -29.91
N ALA A 57 -5.98 -3.32 -29.47
CA ALA A 57 -6.17 -4.48 -30.31
C ALA A 57 -7.62 -4.57 -30.82
N ASP A 58 -8.58 -4.32 -29.94
CA ASP A 58 -10.00 -4.38 -30.29
C ASP A 58 -10.36 -3.28 -31.26
N ARG A 59 -9.81 -2.08 -31.11
CA ARG A 59 -10.00 -0.98 -32.06
C ARG A 59 -9.41 -1.34 -33.43
N LYS A 60 -8.22 -1.92 -33.44
CA LYS A 60 -7.54 -2.33 -34.66
C LYS A 60 -8.32 -3.41 -35.39
N ASN A 61 -8.92 -4.32 -34.64
CA ASN A 61 -9.69 -5.43 -35.19
C ASN A 61 -11.15 -5.08 -35.44
N HIS A 62 -11.53 -3.83 -35.28
CA HIS A 62 -12.88 -3.35 -35.49
C HIS A 62 -13.93 -4.06 -34.65
N ALA A 63 -13.60 -4.29 -33.37
CA ALA A 63 -14.53 -4.90 -32.42
C ALA A 63 -15.80 -4.05 -32.30
N SER A 64 -16.88 -4.66 -31.83
CA SER A 64 -18.16 -3.97 -31.67
C SER A 64 -18.05 -2.79 -30.70
N LYS A 65 -18.94 -1.82 -30.86
CA LYS A 65 -18.99 -0.69 -29.94
C LYS A 65 -19.16 -1.14 -28.50
N LYS A 66 -19.97 -2.17 -28.30
CA LYS A 66 -20.20 -2.73 -26.97
C LYS A 66 -18.89 -3.24 -26.35
N GLN A 67 -18.10 -3.99 -27.13
CA GLN A 67 -16.83 -4.51 -26.67
C GLN A 67 -15.85 -3.38 -26.33
N ILE A 68 -15.79 -2.37 -27.18
CA ILE A 68 -14.91 -1.22 -26.96
C ILE A 68 -15.34 -0.44 -25.70
N GLU A 69 -16.64 -0.27 -25.48
CA GLU A 69 -17.14 0.39 -24.27
C GLU A 69 -16.80 -0.43 -23.01
N GLU A 70 -16.92 -1.75 -23.08
CA GLU A 70 -16.55 -2.61 -21.97
C GLU A 70 -15.06 -2.49 -21.67
N ASP A 71 -14.22 -2.47 -22.69
CA ASP A 71 -12.77 -2.32 -22.53
C ASP A 71 -12.42 -0.97 -21.89
N LYS A 72 -13.09 0.10 -22.33
CA LYS A 72 -12.87 1.42 -21.74
C LYS A 72 -13.29 1.46 -20.27
N GLU A 73 -14.38 0.80 -19.95
CA GLU A 73 -14.86 0.77 -18.58
C GLU A 73 -13.92 -0.02 -17.67
N GLN A 74 -13.42 -1.15 -18.17
CA GLN A 74 -12.45 -1.95 -17.42
C GLN A 74 -11.17 -1.15 -17.18
N LEU A 75 -10.69 -0.46 -18.20
CA LEU A 75 -9.52 0.39 -18.09
C LEU A 75 -9.74 1.48 -17.04
N ARG A 76 -10.90 2.11 -17.05
CA ARG A 76 -11.24 3.17 -16.10
C ARG A 76 -11.23 2.63 -14.66
N LYS A 77 -11.81 1.45 -14.46
CA LYS A 77 -11.82 0.81 -13.14
C LYS A 77 -10.42 0.49 -12.66
N ASP A 78 -9.60 -0.06 -13.52
CA ASP A 78 -8.23 -0.45 -13.15
C ASP A 78 -7.37 0.79 -12.92
N GLU A 79 -7.56 1.86 -13.67
CA GLU A 79 -6.87 3.12 -13.42
C GLU A 79 -7.28 3.74 -12.08
N ALA A 80 -8.57 3.64 -11.73
CA ALA A 80 -9.05 4.13 -10.44
C ALA A 80 -8.45 3.33 -9.29
N LYS A 81 -8.36 2.01 -9.45
CA LYS A 81 -7.74 1.14 -8.46
C LYS A 81 -6.26 1.47 -8.29
N LEU A 82 -5.56 1.68 -9.41
CA LEU A 82 -4.16 2.06 -9.36
C LEU A 82 -3.96 3.37 -8.62
N LYS A 83 -4.81 4.34 -8.88
CA LYS A 83 -4.75 5.64 -8.21
C LYS A 83 -4.94 5.49 -6.70
N LYS A 84 -5.92 4.69 -6.31
CA LYS A 84 -6.20 4.42 -4.90
C LYS A 84 -5.02 3.73 -4.23
N ASP A 85 -4.49 2.70 -4.85
CA ASP A 85 -3.38 1.94 -4.28
C ASP A 85 -2.11 2.79 -4.18
N ARG A 86 -1.87 3.67 -5.14
CA ARG A 86 -0.76 4.62 -5.05
C ARG A 86 -0.94 5.59 -3.89
N THR A 87 -2.16 6.03 -3.65
CA THR A 87 -2.46 6.92 -2.52
C THR A 87 -2.22 6.20 -1.21
N ASP A 88 -2.65 4.95 -1.10
CA ASP A 88 -2.42 4.13 0.09
C ASP A 88 -0.93 3.91 0.33
N LEU A 89 -0.18 3.63 -0.72
CA LEU A 89 1.27 3.46 -0.62
C LEU A 89 1.95 4.74 -0.13
N ARG A 90 1.52 5.87 -0.64
CA ARG A 90 2.06 7.17 -0.22
C ARG A 90 1.78 7.42 1.26
N LYS A 91 0.58 7.09 1.69
CA LYS A 91 0.18 7.21 3.10
C LYS A 91 1.04 6.31 3.99
N ASP A 92 1.21 5.07 3.59
CA ASP A 92 2.02 4.11 4.36
C ASP A 92 3.48 4.58 4.46
N ARG A 93 4.02 5.14 3.41
CA ARG A 93 5.38 5.69 3.43
C ARG A 93 5.49 6.87 4.39
N LYS A 94 4.45 7.68 4.45
CA LYS A 94 4.39 8.80 5.40
C LYS A 94 4.32 8.27 6.83
N ASP A 95 3.51 7.25 7.06
CA ASP A 95 3.35 6.66 8.40
C ASP A 95 4.67 6.08 8.90
N ILE A 96 5.39 5.35 8.06
CA ILE A 96 6.68 4.78 8.49
C ILE A 96 7.71 5.88 8.77
N LYS A 97 7.65 6.95 8.01
CA LYS A 97 8.54 8.09 8.23
C LYS A 97 8.28 8.72 9.60
N GLU A 98 7.01 8.86 9.96
CA GLU A 98 6.62 9.39 11.27
C GLU A 98 7.03 8.43 12.39
N ASP A 99 6.80 7.13 12.20
CA ASP A 99 7.17 6.12 13.19
C ASP A 99 8.68 6.09 13.42
N ARG A 100 9.46 6.22 12.36
CA ARG A 100 10.92 6.30 12.49
C ARG A 100 11.36 7.55 13.24
N ARG A 101 10.67 8.63 13.01
CA ARG A 101 10.93 9.89 13.72
C ARG A 101 10.63 9.73 15.20
N ASP A 102 9.51 9.08 15.52
CA ASP A 102 9.11 8.85 16.91
C ASP A 102 10.11 7.93 17.61
N LEU A 103 10.56 6.88 16.93
CA LEU A 103 11.58 5.99 17.46
C LEU A 103 12.87 6.76 17.76
N LYS A 104 13.26 7.66 16.88
CA LYS A 104 14.45 8.48 17.06
C LYS A 104 14.31 9.40 18.27
N LYS A 105 13.12 9.97 18.48
CA LYS A 105 12.84 10.80 19.65
C LYS A 105 12.93 9.98 20.94
N ASP A 106 12.34 8.77 20.93
CA ASP A 106 12.37 7.92 22.09
C ASP A 106 13.80 7.51 22.45
N ASN A 107 14.61 7.23 21.46
CA ASN A 107 16.03 6.95 21.65
C ASN A 107 16.77 8.18 22.20
N GLY A 108 16.42 9.34 21.72
CA GLY A 108 17.00 10.59 22.20
C GLY A 108 16.68 10.87 23.67
N HIS A 109 15.46 10.58 24.06
CA HIS A 109 15.04 10.76 25.45
C HIS A 109 15.78 9.85 26.39
N LYS A 110 16.05 8.64 25.98
CA LYS A 110 16.80 7.70 26.79
C LYS A 110 18.30 8.03 26.85
N GLY A 111 18.77 8.74 25.87
CA GLY A 111 20.15 9.19 25.82
C GLY A 111 20.47 10.38 26.71
N GLY A 112 19.52 10.82 27.44
CA GLY A 112 19.63 11.91 28.36
C GLY A 112 19.22 13.21 27.87
N HIS A 113 19.45 13.11 27.94
CA HIS A 113 19.35 14.00 27.62
C HIS A 113 19.73 15.01 27.49
N LYS A 114 19.82 15.13 27.30
CA LYS A 114 20.34 15.98 26.90
C LYS A 114 19.98 17.11 26.81
N GLY A 115 19.85 17.21 27.31
CA GLY A 115 19.44 18.22 27.36
C GLY A 115 19.32 19.10 26.74
N LYS A 116 19.28 19.08 27.01
CA LYS A 116 19.20 19.70 26.74
C LYS A 116 19.19 20.33 26.76
#